data_834580a79a28eef5c27545690f437985
#
_entry.id   834580a79a28eef5c27545690f437985
#
_cell.length_a   1.000
_cell.length_b   1.000
_cell.length_c   1.000
_cell.angle_alpha   90.00
_cell.angle_beta   90.00
_cell.angle_gamma   90.00
#
_symmetry.space_group_name_H-M   'P 1'
#
loop_
_entity.id
_entity.type
_entity.pdbx_description
1 polymer ?
#
loop_
_entity_poly.entity_id
_entity_poly.type
_entity_poly.pdbx_seq_one_letter_code
_entity_poly.pdbx_strand_id
1 'polypeptide(L)'
;STLMPYDSIDEAYAMIRRGEGSLVCSVYSEDPVFTAQASVALASSHGRVHAVSPDVAALHSGHGNVMPMSLHGGPGRAGGGEELGGLRALNFYHRRSAVQGSALALDALAAEGTALPI
;
A
#
# COMPACT_ATOMS: atom_id res chain seq x y z
N SER A 1 13.14 -14.42 15.46
CA SER A 1 13.23 -13.00 15.03
C SER A 1 14.68 -12.56 15.06
N THR A 2 15.08 -11.72 14.13
CA THR A 2 16.45 -11.17 14.05
C THR A 2 16.43 -9.75 14.62
N LEU A 3 17.37 -9.47 15.53
CA LEU A 3 17.65 -8.11 15.98
C LEU A 3 18.88 -7.60 15.25
N MET A 4 18.80 -6.39 14.73
CA MET A 4 19.87 -5.73 14.00
C MET A 4 20.11 -4.37 14.66
N PRO A 5 21.11 -4.24 15.55
CA PRO A 5 21.44 -2.95 16.14
C PRO A 5 22.03 -2.03 15.06
N TYR A 6 21.90 -0.74 15.26
CA TYR A 6 22.43 0.30 14.38
C TYR A 6 22.95 1.46 15.23
N ASP A 7 23.97 2.15 14.70
CA ASP A 7 24.61 3.28 15.37
C ASP A 7 24.02 4.63 14.91
N SER A 8 23.35 4.65 13.77
CA SER A 8 22.68 5.83 13.24
C SER A 8 21.39 5.49 12.53
N ILE A 9 20.47 6.45 12.45
CA ILE A 9 19.19 6.25 11.75
C ILE A 9 19.40 6.03 10.24
N ASP A 10 20.40 6.64 9.65
CA ASP A 10 20.75 6.46 8.24
C ASP A 10 21.20 5.03 7.96
N GLU A 11 21.95 4.43 8.88
CA GLU A 11 22.33 3.01 8.81
C GLU A 11 21.08 2.12 8.89
N ALA A 12 20.17 2.40 9.81
CA ALA A 12 18.91 1.66 9.91
C ALA A 12 18.12 1.73 8.59
N TYR A 13 17.98 2.91 7.98
CA TYR A 13 17.32 3.05 6.69
C TYR A 13 18.05 2.32 5.56
N ALA A 14 19.37 2.32 5.56
CA ALA A 14 20.16 1.57 4.57
C ALA A 14 19.94 0.06 4.71
N MET A 15 19.94 -0.47 5.92
CA MET A 15 19.63 -1.88 6.18
C MET A 15 18.22 -2.26 5.71
N ILE A 16 17.23 -1.43 6.00
CA ILE A 16 15.83 -1.66 5.58
C ILE A 16 15.70 -1.69 4.05
N ARG A 17 16.34 -0.76 3.34
CA ARG A 17 16.31 -0.71 1.86
C ARG A 17 16.91 -1.95 1.20
N ARG A 18 17.87 -2.62 1.85
CA ARG A 18 18.43 -3.89 1.37
C ARG A 18 17.41 -5.03 1.33
N GLY A 19 16.25 -4.87 1.99
CA GLY A 19 15.13 -5.80 1.91
C GLY A 19 14.35 -5.76 0.59
N GLU A 20 14.58 -4.73 -0.25
CA GLU A 20 14.00 -4.60 -1.61
C GLU A 20 12.48 -4.56 -1.68
N GLY A 21 11.86 -4.09 -0.64
CA GLY A 21 10.40 -3.92 -0.54
C GLY A 21 9.73 -4.87 0.45
N SER A 22 8.74 -4.34 1.15
CA SER A 22 8.01 -5.05 2.18
C SER A 22 6.55 -4.60 2.24
N LEU A 23 5.70 -5.44 2.83
CA LEU A 23 4.27 -5.15 2.99
C LEU A 23 4.05 -4.02 3.98
N VAL A 24 4.67 -4.10 5.14
CA VAL A 24 4.46 -3.16 6.24
C VAL A 24 5.69 -3.08 7.11
N CYS A 25 5.95 -1.89 7.66
CA CYS A 25 6.83 -1.72 8.80
C CYS A 25 6.10 -1.03 9.95
N SER A 26 6.61 -1.20 11.15
CA SER A 26 6.14 -0.47 12.32
C SER A 26 7.25 0.43 12.86
N VAL A 27 6.89 1.67 13.16
CA VAL A 27 7.73 2.66 13.81
C VAL A 27 7.15 2.93 15.18
N TYR A 28 7.92 2.66 16.23
CA TYR A 28 7.53 2.90 17.62
C TYR A 28 8.34 4.08 18.16
N SER A 29 7.67 5.18 18.47
CA SER A 29 8.33 6.36 19.02
C SER A 29 7.32 7.26 19.72
N GLU A 30 7.76 7.94 20.78
CA GLU A 30 7.03 9.02 21.42
C GLU A 30 7.32 10.39 20.77
N ASP A 31 8.36 10.48 19.94
CA ASP A 31 8.73 11.70 19.21
C ASP A 31 7.95 11.77 17.88
N PRO A 32 7.00 12.72 17.75
CA PRO A 32 6.22 12.88 16.53
C PRO A 32 7.04 13.36 15.32
N VAL A 33 8.11 14.11 15.57
CA VAL A 33 8.99 14.61 14.49
C VAL A 33 9.79 13.45 13.92
N PHE A 34 10.38 12.62 14.77
CA PHE A 34 11.06 11.40 14.35
C PHE A 34 10.09 10.45 13.60
N THR A 35 8.89 10.26 14.14
CA THR A 35 7.87 9.39 13.52
C THR A 35 7.50 9.88 12.12
N ALA A 36 7.32 11.19 11.92
CA ALA A 36 7.03 11.75 10.62
C ALA A 36 8.19 11.55 9.63
N GLN A 37 9.41 11.87 10.05
CA GLN A 37 10.61 11.69 9.23
C GLN A 37 10.84 10.22 8.84
N ALA A 38 10.71 9.31 9.79
CA ALA A 38 10.84 7.88 9.56
C ALA A 38 9.75 7.38 8.59
N SER A 39 8.52 7.84 8.75
CA SER A 39 7.41 7.45 7.86
C SER A 39 7.68 7.84 6.42
N VAL A 40 8.16 9.06 6.18
CA VAL A 40 8.54 9.53 4.83
C VAL A 40 9.72 8.72 4.27
N ALA A 41 10.76 8.49 5.08
CA ALA A 41 11.95 7.75 4.65
C ALA A 41 11.65 6.28 4.30
N LEU A 42 10.68 5.66 4.98
CA LEU A 42 10.31 4.26 4.81
C LEU A 42 9.19 4.02 3.79
N ALA A 43 8.43 5.05 3.43
CA ALA A 43 7.30 4.93 2.50
C ALA A 43 7.71 4.39 1.12
N SER A 44 8.94 4.69 0.67
CA SER A 44 9.43 4.20 -0.63
C SER A 44 9.73 2.70 -0.66
N SER A 45 9.90 2.07 0.49
CA SER A 45 10.24 0.64 0.62
C SER A 45 9.16 -0.22 1.28
N HIS A 46 8.03 0.38 1.67
CA HIS A 46 6.93 -0.33 2.31
C HIS A 46 5.58 0.09 1.72
N GLY A 47 4.68 -0.87 1.61
CA GLY A 47 3.31 -0.58 1.21
C GLY A 47 2.55 0.21 2.28
N ARG A 48 2.90 -0.03 3.55
CA ARG A 48 2.27 0.63 4.68
C ARG A 48 3.29 0.88 5.80
N VAL A 49 3.25 2.06 6.37
CA VAL A 49 3.99 2.39 7.60
C VAL A 49 2.98 2.50 8.74
N HIS A 50 3.18 1.70 9.78
CA HIS A 50 2.36 1.68 10.98
C HIS A 50 3.08 2.44 12.10
N ALA A 51 2.69 3.67 12.32
CA ALA A 51 3.25 4.52 13.36
C ALA A 51 2.54 4.28 14.69
N VAL A 52 3.30 3.97 15.74
CA VAL A 52 2.78 3.67 17.07
C VAL A 52 3.45 4.58 18.09
N SER A 53 2.65 5.45 18.69
CA SER A 53 3.02 6.32 19.80
C SER A 53 2.35 5.82 21.10
N PRO A 54 2.77 6.29 22.29
CA PRO A 54 2.21 5.83 23.55
C PRO A 54 0.69 6.02 23.68
N ASP A 55 0.14 7.08 23.11
CA ASP A 55 -1.29 7.41 23.14
C ASP A 55 -2.16 6.42 22.36
N VAL A 56 -1.61 5.76 21.34
CA VAL A 56 -2.35 4.77 20.55
C VAL A 56 -1.89 3.33 20.81
N ALA A 57 -0.84 3.13 21.59
CA ALA A 57 -0.22 1.81 21.79
C ALA A 57 -1.19 0.74 22.31
N ALA A 58 -2.17 1.13 23.14
CA ALA A 58 -3.19 0.22 23.67
C ALA A 58 -4.40 0.02 22.75
N LEU A 59 -4.54 0.86 21.71
CA LEU A 59 -5.74 0.92 20.88
C LEU A 59 -5.52 0.37 19.48
N HIS A 60 -4.25 0.30 19.01
CA HIS A 60 -3.96 -0.12 17.65
C HIS A 60 -4.23 -1.61 17.43
N SER A 61 -4.69 -1.95 16.25
CA SER A 61 -5.01 -3.33 15.86
C SER A 61 -3.81 -4.19 15.47
N GLY A 62 -2.60 -3.61 15.51
CA GLY A 62 -1.37 -4.24 15.03
C GLY A 62 -1.14 -4.06 13.52
N HIS A 63 0.10 -4.24 13.11
CA HIS A 63 0.49 -4.06 11.71
C HIS A 63 -0.06 -5.14 10.77
N GLY A 64 -0.49 -6.28 11.30
CA GLY A 64 -1.07 -7.38 10.51
C GLY A 64 -2.47 -7.10 9.98
N ASN A 65 -3.20 -6.16 10.57
CA ASN A 65 -4.56 -5.84 10.15
C ASN A 65 -4.55 -4.77 9.07
N VAL A 66 -5.10 -5.11 7.90
CA VAL A 66 -5.26 -4.16 6.79
C VAL A 66 -6.68 -3.61 6.82
N MET A 67 -6.78 -2.30 7.00
CA MET A 67 -8.07 -1.61 6.93
C MET A 67 -8.56 -1.57 5.47
N PRO A 68 -9.88 -1.63 5.21
CA PRO A 68 -10.43 -1.66 3.84
C PRO A 68 -9.98 -0.50 2.93
N MET A 69 -9.61 0.64 3.53
CA MET A 69 -9.12 1.81 2.79
C MET A 69 -7.61 1.89 2.67
N SER A 70 -6.89 0.94 3.28
CA SER A 70 -5.44 0.88 3.25
C SER A 70 -4.93 0.05 2.07
N LEU A 71 -3.64 0.20 1.79
CA LEU A 71 -2.92 -0.64 0.83
C LEU A 71 -2.56 -1.97 1.47
N HIS A 72 -2.89 -3.09 0.82
CA HIS A 72 -2.32 -4.40 1.08
C HIS A 72 -1.40 -4.75 -0.08
N GLY A 73 -0.14 -4.98 0.21
CA GLY A 73 0.91 -5.10 -0.78
C GLY A 73 1.99 -4.07 -0.51
N GLY A 74 2.83 -3.80 -1.48
CA GLY A 74 3.91 -2.84 -1.36
C GLY A 74 4.86 -2.88 -2.55
N PRO A 75 5.92 -2.05 -2.54
CA PRO A 75 6.88 -1.96 -3.62
C PRO A 75 7.80 -3.18 -3.70
N GLY A 76 8.46 -3.36 -4.83
CA GLY A 76 9.49 -4.36 -5.05
C GLY A 76 9.01 -5.77 -4.73
N ARG A 77 9.70 -6.44 -3.84
CA ARG A 77 9.41 -7.83 -3.43
C ARG A 77 8.05 -8.04 -2.77
N ALA A 78 7.40 -6.95 -2.31
CA ALA A 78 6.05 -7.01 -1.75
C ALA A 78 4.95 -7.16 -2.82
N GLY A 79 5.29 -7.08 -4.10
CA GLY A 79 4.40 -7.45 -5.20
C GLY A 79 3.33 -6.42 -5.58
N GLY A 80 3.35 -5.21 -5.02
CA GLY A 80 2.36 -4.18 -5.29
C GLY A 80 0.98 -4.52 -4.73
N GLY A 81 -0.05 -3.96 -5.31
CA GLY A 81 -1.42 -4.42 -5.11
C GLY A 81 -2.31 -3.55 -4.24
N GLU A 82 -3.55 -3.46 -4.66
CA GLU A 82 -4.66 -2.85 -3.93
C GLU A 82 -5.83 -3.83 -3.77
N GLU A 83 -5.56 -5.14 -3.81
CA GLU A 83 -6.57 -6.18 -3.84
C GLU A 83 -7.50 -6.19 -2.62
N LEU A 84 -7.10 -5.60 -1.51
CA LEU A 84 -7.94 -5.43 -0.32
C LEU A 84 -8.38 -3.97 -0.09
N GLY A 85 -8.21 -3.10 -1.10
CA GLY A 85 -8.45 -1.66 -0.99
C GLY A 85 -9.92 -1.23 -1.10
N GLY A 86 -10.90 -2.04 -0.74
CA GLY A 86 -12.33 -1.73 -0.88
C GLY A 86 -12.71 -1.51 -2.35
N LEU A 87 -13.41 -0.42 -2.67
CA LEU A 87 -13.83 -0.11 -4.05
C LEU A 87 -12.66 0.04 -5.03
N ARG A 88 -11.47 0.41 -4.56
CA ARG A 88 -10.27 0.50 -5.41
C ARG A 88 -9.81 -0.87 -5.91
N ALA A 89 -10.08 -1.94 -5.17
CA ALA A 89 -9.77 -3.29 -5.59
C ALA A 89 -10.49 -3.70 -6.88
N LEU A 90 -11.66 -3.14 -7.17
CA LEU A 90 -12.38 -3.38 -8.42
C LEU A 90 -11.52 -3.03 -9.63
N ASN A 91 -10.74 -1.95 -9.56
CA ASN A 91 -9.84 -1.57 -10.65
C ASN A 91 -8.71 -2.59 -10.88
N PHE A 92 -8.27 -3.27 -9.81
CA PHE A 92 -7.26 -4.31 -9.89
C PHE A 92 -7.77 -5.59 -10.57
N TYR A 93 -8.98 -5.98 -10.22
CA TYR A 93 -9.58 -7.22 -10.73
C TYR A 93 -10.27 -7.07 -12.09
N HIS A 94 -10.50 -5.83 -12.55
CA HIS A 94 -11.08 -5.58 -13.87
C HIS A 94 -10.00 -5.35 -14.92
N ARG A 95 -10.14 -6.06 -16.03
CA ARG A 95 -9.32 -5.82 -17.21
C ARG A 95 -9.88 -4.62 -17.98
N ARG A 96 -9.03 -3.66 -18.28
CA ARG A 96 -9.37 -2.51 -19.11
C ARG A 96 -8.92 -2.75 -20.54
N SER A 97 -9.78 -2.41 -21.50
CA SER A 97 -9.46 -2.34 -22.91
C SER A 97 -9.99 -1.03 -23.47
N ALA A 98 -9.21 -0.37 -24.31
CA ALA A 98 -9.65 0.80 -25.05
C ALA A 98 -10.18 0.38 -26.41
N VAL A 99 -11.33 0.90 -26.81
CA VAL A 99 -11.87 0.73 -28.16
C VAL A 99 -11.98 2.10 -28.81
N GLN A 100 -11.42 2.21 -30.02
CA GLN A 100 -11.52 3.40 -30.85
C GLN A 100 -12.26 3.04 -32.14
N GLY A 101 -13.24 3.85 -32.54
CA GLY A 101 -14.06 3.58 -33.70
C GLY A 101 -14.90 4.77 -34.12
N SER A 102 -15.74 4.58 -35.12
CA SER A 102 -16.76 5.56 -35.50
C SER A 102 -17.80 5.71 -34.38
N ALA A 103 -18.50 6.85 -34.32
CA ALA A 103 -19.59 7.06 -33.37
C ALA A 103 -20.62 5.92 -33.38
N LEU A 104 -21.01 5.49 -34.59
CA LEU A 104 -21.96 4.40 -34.79
C LEU A 104 -21.49 3.08 -34.19
N ALA A 105 -20.19 2.75 -34.32
CA ALA A 105 -19.62 1.55 -33.74
C ALA A 105 -19.52 1.63 -32.22
N LEU A 106 -19.20 2.80 -31.67
CA LEU A 106 -19.11 3.03 -30.22
C LEU A 106 -20.50 3.02 -29.56
N ASP A 107 -21.52 3.55 -30.23
CA ASP A 107 -22.91 3.49 -29.74
C ASP A 107 -23.42 2.05 -29.70
N ALA A 108 -23.12 1.26 -30.74
CA ALA A 108 -23.47 -0.16 -30.75
C ALA A 108 -22.74 -0.94 -29.63
N LEU A 109 -21.46 -0.67 -29.38
CA LEU A 109 -20.69 -1.27 -28.28
C LEU A 109 -21.26 -0.92 -26.90
N ALA A 110 -21.67 0.35 -26.72
CA ALA A 110 -22.28 0.79 -25.45
C ALA A 110 -23.61 0.07 -25.19
N ALA A 111 -24.42 -0.15 -26.24
CA ALA A 111 -25.67 -0.89 -26.12
C ALA A 111 -25.45 -2.35 -25.71
N GLU A 112 -24.43 -3.02 -26.27
CA GLU A 112 -24.04 -4.39 -25.87
C GLU A 112 -23.54 -4.44 -24.44
N GLY A 113 -22.76 -3.45 -24.00
CA GLY A 113 -22.24 -3.38 -22.64
C GLY A 113 -23.32 -3.26 -21.55
N THR A 114 -24.46 -2.65 -21.88
CA THR A 114 -25.62 -2.57 -20.96
C THR A 114 -26.46 -3.83 -20.89
N ALA A 115 -26.31 -4.75 -21.84
CA ALA A 115 -27.04 -6.01 -21.90
C ALA A 115 -26.36 -7.15 -21.12
N LEU A 116 -25.12 -6.96 -20.65
CA LEU A 116 -24.43 -7.97 -19.86
C LEU A 116 -24.96 -7.94 -18.40
N PRO A 117 -25.45 -9.08 -17.87
CA PRO A 117 -25.79 -9.16 -16.46
C PRO A 117 -24.52 -9.02 -15.62
N ILE A 118 -24.53 -8.06 -14.70
CA ILE A 118 -23.50 -7.89 -13.68
C ILE A 118 -23.73 -8.93 -12.57
#